data_ad5aa12ce5088688b610600a1639688c
#
_entry.id   ad5aa12ce5088688b610600a1639688c
#
_cell.length_a   1.000
_cell.length_b   1.000
_cell.length_c   1.000
_cell.angle_alpha   90.00
_cell.angle_beta   90.00
_cell.angle_gamma   90.00
#
_symmetry.space_group_name_H-M   'P 1'
#
loop_
_entity.id
_entity.type
_entity.pdbx_description
1 polymer ?
#
loop_
_entity_poly.entity_id
_entity_poly.type
_entity_poly.pdbx_seq_one_letter_code
_entity_poly.pdbx_strand_id
1 'polypeptide(L)'
;MTNTRVHDEPAWVRDDRTRTYFEREWQNVPRTNEALFEHLCLLVFQSGLWWSTVLAKREELSRALHSFHPDRLAAMAEDDISAYLKGDIGIRNESKLRACINNARVLKESRVNLADLFAEAFPEELLCPGAESLPRTTTETDTLACELRALGFQRLGPVVVCAVAQAAGYIRLETHTLSRRGQSRLALPG
;
A
#
# COMPACT_ATOMS: atom_id res chain seq x y z
N MET A 1 -13.72 32.61 9.83
CA MET A 1 -13.84 31.14 9.91
C MET A 1 -12.53 30.56 9.42
N THR A 2 -11.60 30.35 10.33
CA THR A 2 -10.24 29.88 10.06
C THR A 2 -10.28 28.39 9.73
N ASN A 3 -9.86 28.05 8.54
CA ASN A 3 -9.77 26.68 8.02
C ASN A 3 -8.62 25.94 8.73
N THR A 4 -8.92 25.29 9.85
CA THR A 4 -7.98 24.61 10.76
C THR A 4 -7.56 23.21 10.24
N ARG A 5 -7.77 22.88 8.95
CA ARG A 5 -7.52 21.55 8.40
C ARG A 5 -6.17 21.34 7.70
N VAL A 6 -5.27 22.33 7.73
CA VAL A 6 -4.05 22.29 6.88
C VAL A 6 -2.86 21.56 7.56
N HIS A 7 -2.92 21.23 8.84
CA HIS A 7 -1.77 20.69 9.58
C HIS A 7 -1.77 19.16 9.79
N ASP A 8 -2.87 18.45 9.47
CA ASP A 8 -3.01 17.01 9.76
C ASP A 8 -2.84 16.10 8.53
N GLU A 9 -2.54 16.66 7.35
CA GLU A 9 -2.37 15.87 6.12
C GLU A 9 -0.89 15.55 5.86
N PRO A 10 -0.55 14.30 5.54
CA PRO A 10 0.81 13.95 5.13
C PRO A 10 1.26 14.71 3.89
N ALA A 11 2.56 15.01 3.78
CA ALA A 11 3.14 15.80 2.69
C ALA A 11 2.92 15.23 1.27
N TRP A 12 2.52 13.97 1.15
CA TRP A 12 2.16 13.33 -0.13
C TRP A 12 0.73 13.64 -0.60
N VAL A 13 -0.14 14.18 0.27
CA VAL A 13 -1.49 14.66 -0.08
C VAL A 13 -1.35 16.02 -0.74
N ARG A 14 -1.41 16.07 -2.08
CA ARG A 14 -1.08 17.29 -2.85
C ARG A 14 -2.16 17.70 -3.85
N ASP A 15 -3.08 16.80 -4.16
CA ASP A 15 -4.14 16.99 -5.14
C ASP A 15 -5.43 16.27 -4.69
N ASP A 16 -6.55 16.50 -5.38
CA ASP A 16 -7.84 15.92 -5.03
C ASP A 16 -7.84 14.40 -5.05
N ARG A 17 -7.02 13.77 -5.90
CA ARG A 17 -6.93 12.30 -5.99
C ARG A 17 -6.22 11.71 -4.76
N THR A 18 -5.10 12.28 -4.37
CA THR A 18 -4.38 11.87 -3.16
C THR A 18 -5.17 12.18 -1.90
N ARG A 19 -5.93 13.28 -1.88
CA ARG A 19 -6.84 13.63 -0.79
C ARG A 19 -8.00 12.62 -0.68
N THR A 20 -8.62 12.25 -1.80
CA THR A 20 -9.68 11.22 -1.82
C THR A 20 -9.16 9.89 -1.29
N TYR A 21 -7.95 9.48 -1.69
CA TYR A 21 -7.32 8.28 -1.17
C TYR A 21 -7.05 8.37 0.33
N PHE A 22 -6.50 9.49 0.81
CA PHE A 22 -6.23 9.76 2.22
C PHE A 22 -7.50 9.67 3.08
N GLU A 23 -8.58 10.30 2.64
CA GLU A 23 -9.84 10.37 3.39
C GLU A 23 -10.62 9.05 3.41
N ARG A 24 -10.55 8.27 2.32
CA ARG A 24 -11.43 7.12 2.12
C ARG A 24 -10.76 5.76 2.29
N GLU A 25 -9.48 5.69 2.02
CA GLU A 25 -8.79 4.40 1.92
C GLU A 25 -7.60 4.29 2.87
N TRP A 26 -6.74 5.31 2.92
CA TRP A 26 -5.54 5.28 3.72
C TRP A 26 -5.83 5.03 5.21
N GLN A 27 -5.03 4.19 5.87
CA GLN A 27 -5.24 3.61 7.20
C GLN A 27 -6.45 2.67 7.31
N ASN A 28 -7.07 2.31 6.19
CA ASN A 28 -8.25 1.45 6.15
C ASN A 28 -8.15 0.35 5.10
N VAL A 29 -6.99 0.21 4.48
CA VAL A 29 -6.72 -0.93 3.61
C VAL A 29 -6.95 -2.22 4.43
N PRO A 30 -7.75 -3.16 3.90
CA PRO A 30 -7.99 -4.41 4.60
C PRO A 30 -6.69 -5.14 4.90
N ARG A 31 -6.56 -5.67 6.12
CA ARG A 31 -5.40 -6.45 6.55
C ARG A 31 -5.53 -7.90 6.06
N THR A 32 -5.74 -8.06 4.75
CA THR A 32 -5.79 -9.35 4.06
C THR A 32 -4.58 -9.52 3.17
N ASN A 33 -4.26 -10.76 2.85
CA ASN A 33 -3.12 -11.09 2.00
C ASN A 33 -3.20 -10.35 0.64
N GLU A 34 -4.37 -10.38 0.02
CA GLU A 34 -4.63 -9.79 -1.30
C GLU A 34 -4.52 -8.26 -1.27
N ALA A 35 -5.14 -7.60 -0.29
CA ALA A 35 -5.14 -6.14 -0.21
C ALA A 35 -3.74 -5.59 0.12
N LEU A 36 -3.00 -6.26 1.01
CA LEU A 36 -1.61 -5.91 1.30
C LEU A 36 -0.71 -6.13 0.09
N PHE A 37 -0.91 -7.23 -0.65
CA PHE A 37 -0.16 -7.52 -1.86
C PHE A 37 -0.44 -6.50 -2.98
N GLU A 38 -1.70 -6.09 -3.19
CA GLU A 38 -2.04 -5.00 -4.11
C GLU A 38 -1.27 -3.72 -3.75
N HIS A 39 -1.30 -3.32 -2.47
CA HIS A 39 -0.60 -2.10 -2.03
C HIS A 39 0.92 -2.21 -2.18
N LEU A 40 1.52 -3.36 -1.91
CA LEU A 40 2.93 -3.62 -2.21
C LEU A 40 3.24 -3.40 -3.70
N CYS A 41 2.42 -3.95 -4.59
CA CYS A 41 2.58 -3.77 -6.03
C CYS A 41 2.45 -2.29 -6.45
N LEU A 42 1.43 -1.59 -5.96
CA LEU A 42 1.22 -0.17 -6.25
C LEU A 42 2.42 0.68 -5.79
N LEU A 43 2.99 0.39 -4.62
CA LEU A 43 4.17 1.10 -4.10
C LEU A 43 5.46 0.72 -4.84
N VAL A 44 5.59 -0.51 -5.35
CA VAL A 44 6.66 -0.87 -6.28
C VAL A 44 6.56 -0.02 -7.55
N PHE A 45 5.34 0.16 -8.11
CA PHE A 45 5.13 1.04 -9.26
C PHE A 45 5.36 2.52 -8.93
N GLN A 46 5.11 2.94 -7.70
CA GLN A 46 5.32 4.32 -7.25
C GLN A 46 6.79 4.73 -7.24
N SER A 47 7.74 3.83 -7.04
CA SER A 47 9.17 4.15 -6.95
C SER A 47 9.62 5.12 -8.07
N GLY A 48 9.99 6.36 -7.70
CA GLY A 48 10.36 7.43 -8.64
C GLY A 48 9.18 8.14 -9.34
N LEU A 49 7.94 7.90 -8.91
CA LEU A 49 6.73 8.58 -9.40
C LEU A 49 5.97 9.24 -8.24
N TRP A 50 5.14 10.21 -8.57
CA TRP A 50 4.17 10.76 -7.63
C TRP A 50 3.06 9.74 -7.34
N TRP A 51 2.60 9.69 -6.09
CA TRP A 51 1.50 8.78 -5.70
C TRP A 51 0.23 9.03 -6.53
N SER A 52 -0.08 10.31 -6.81
CA SER A 52 -1.20 10.68 -7.69
C SER A 52 -1.12 10.06 -9.09
N THR A 53 0.09 9.88 -9.63
CA THR A 53 0.29 9.20 -10.92
C THR A 53 -0.09 7.73 -10.84
N VAL A 54 0.29 7.05 -9.76
CA VAL A 54 -0.05 5.63 -9.56
C VAL A 54 -1.55 5.46 -9.34
N LEU A 55 -2.15 6.31 -8.50
CA LEU A 55 -3.59 6.31 -8.28
C LEU A 55 -4.39 6.59 -9.57
N ALA A 56 -3.88 7.48 -10.44
CA ALA A 56 -4.49 7.75 -11.74
C ALA A 56 -4.49 6.52 -12.66
N LYS A 57 -3.50 5.66 -12.51
CA LYS A 57 -3.31 4.47 -13.33
C LYS A 57 -3.75 3.17 -12.64
N ARG A 58 -4.27 3.25 -11.40
CA ARG A 58 -4.60 2.06 -10.58
C ARG A 58 -5.60 1.13 -11.25
N GLU A 59 -6.66 1.67 -11.84
CA GLU A 59 -7.67 0.84 -12.53
C GLU A 59 -7.09 0.15 -13.78
N GLU A 60 -6.23 0.86 -14.52
CA GLU A 60 -5.56 0.29 -15.68
C GLU A 60 -4.57 -0.80 -15.25
N LEU A 61 -3.79 -0.55 -14.19
CA LEU A 61 -2.90 -1.54 -13.59
C LEU A 61 -3.68 -2.75 -13.08
N SER A 62 -4.77 -2.53 -12.37
CA SER A 62 -5.62 -3.60 -11.84
C SER A 62 -6.15 -4.51 -12.96
N ARG A 63 -6.68 -3.92 -14.04
CA ARG A 63 -7.15 -4.68 -15.21
C ARG A 63 -6.02 -5.47 -15.88
N ALA A 64 -4.88 -4.84 -16.09
CA ALA A 64 -3.74 -5.46 -16.77
C ALA A 64 -3.05 -6.54 -15.92
N LEU A 65 -3.08 -6.41 -14.60
CA LEU A 65 -2.39 -7.28 -13.64
C LEU A 65 -3.39 -8.17 -12.85
N HIS A 66 -4.50 -8.55 -13.49
CA HIS A 66 -5.48 -9.49 -12.93
C HIS A 66 -6.00 -9.11 -11.54
N SER A 67 -6.29 -7.81 -11.33
CA SER A 67 -6.70 -7.24 -10.03
C SER A 67 -5.68 -7.51 -8.92
N PHE A 68 -4.41 -7.60 -9.26
CA PHE A 68 -3.30 -7.94 -8.36
C PHE A 68 -3.50 -9.26 -7.60
N HIS A 69 -4.33 -10.17 -8.14
CA HIS A 69 -4.52 -11.48 -7.50
C HIS A 69 -3.21 -12.28 -7.57
N PRO A 70 -2.62 -12.67 -6.42
CA PRO A 70 -1.28 -13.23 -6.40
C PRO A 70 -1.10 -14.45 -7.33
N ASP A 71 -2.03 -15.41 -7.29
CA ASP A 71 -1.93 -16.61 -8.13
C ASP A 71 -1.99 -16.32 -9.63
N ARG A 72 -2.82 -15.36 -10.04
CA ARG A 72 -2.95 -14.97 -11.45
C ARG A 72 -1.73 -14.18 -11.92
N LEU A 73 -1.24 -13.28 -11.07
CA LEU A 73 -0.05 -12.50 -11.38
C LEU A 73 1.20 -13.41 -11.46
N ALA A 74 1.33 -14.40 -10.56
CA ALA A 74 2.40 -15.39 -10.57
C ALA A 74 2.43 -16.24 -11.87
N ALA A 75 1.26 -16.46 -12.48
CA ALA A 75 1.10 -17.26 -13.70
C ALA A 75 1.43 -16.49 -14.99
N MET A 76 1.63 -15.18 -14.93
CA MET A 76 1.96 -14.38 -16.14
C MET A 76 3.24 -14.90 -16.79
N ALA A 77 3.14 -15.17 -18.12
CA ALA A 77 4.23 -15.62 -18.96
C ALA A 77 4.92 -14.46 -19.70
N GLU A 78 6.00 -14.74 -20.41
CA GLU A 78 6.76 -13.71 -21.16
C GLU A 78 5.91 -13.03 -22.25
N ASP A 79 4.94 -13.75 -22.84
CA ASP A 79 4.04 -13.18 -23.82
C ASP A 79 3.08 -12.15 -23.20
N ASP A 80 2.59 -12.40 -21.97
CA ASP A 80 1.73 -11.48 -21.22
C ASP A 80 2.52 -10.21 -20.84
N ILE A 81 3.76 -10.39 -20.36
CA ILE A 81 4.68 -9.29 -20.06
C ILE A 81 4.94 -8.43 -21.30
N SER A 82 5.25 -9.09 -22.43
CA SER A 82 5.50 -8.42 -23.70
C SER A 82 4.27 -7.67 -24.19
N ALA A 83 3.08 -8.26 -24.08
CA ALA A 83 1.81 -7.63 -24.45
C ALA A 83 1.53 -6.39 -23.58
N TYR A 84 1.74 -6.49 -22.27
CA TYR A 84 1.59 -5.35 -21.36
C TYR A 84 2.54 -4.20 -21.72
N LEU A 85 3.81 -4.50 -21.96
CA LEU A 85 4.82 -3.48 -22.24
C LEU A 85 4.63 -2.79 -23.61
N LYS A 86 4.05 -3.49 -24.60
CA LYS A 86 3.68 -2.93 -25.91
C LYS A 86 2.35 -2.17 -25.89
N GLY A 87 1.49 -2.44 -24.92
CA GLY A 87 0.19 -1.78 -24.77
C GLY A 87 0.30 -0.33 -24.34
N ASP A 88 -0.86 0.37 -24.27
CA ASP A 88 -0.95 1.79 -23.92
C ASP A 88 -1.51 2.04 -22.51
N ILE A 89 -1.73 0.98 -21.74
CA ILE A 89 -2.35 1.05 -20.41
C ILE A 89 -1.34 0.88 -19.29
N GLY A 90 -1.65 1.47 -18.14
CA GLY A 90 -0.87 1.34 -16.90
C GLY A 90 0.44 2.12 -16.89
N ILE A 91 1.42 1.59 -16.17
CA ILE A 91 2.77 2.14 -16.02
C ILE A 91 3.76 1.16 -16.62
N ARG A 92 4.24 1.46 -17.84
CA ARG A 92 5.14 0.59 -18.61
C ARG A 92 6.57 0.65 -18.07
N ASN A 93 6.83 -0.14 -17.07
CA ASN A 93 8.17 -0.33 -16.52
C ASN A 93 8.40 -1.82 -16.28
N GLU A 94 9.19 -2.44 -17.16
CA GLU A 94 9.46 -3.88 -17.16
C GLU A 94 10.03 -4.35 -15.81
N SER A 95 11.01 -3.64 -15.25
CA SER A 95 11.64 -4.03 -14.00
C SER A 95 10.68 -4.02 -12.80
N LYS A 96 9.72 -3.08 -12.78
CA LYS A 96 8.68 -3.01 -11.74
C LYS A 96 7.64 -4.12 -11.93
N LEU A 97 7.21 -4.35 -13.17
CA LEU A 97 6.29 -5.43 -13.51
C LEU A 97 6.87 -6.78 -13.10
N ARG A 98 8.10 -7.07 -13.54
CA ARG A 98 8.79 -8.32 -13.21
C ARG A 98 8.97 -8.51 -11.70
N ALA A 99 9.25 -7.44 -10.95
CA ALA A 99 9.31 -7.50 -9.50
C ALA A 99 7.96 -7.87 -8.87
N CYS A 100 6.85 -7.31 -9.34
CA CYS A 100 5.52 -7.68 -8.86
C CYS A 100 5.17 -9.15 -9.18
N ILE A 101 5.50 -9.63 -10.39
CA ILE A 101 5.32 -11.04 -10.78
C ILE A 101 6.19 -11.96 -9.92
N ASN A 102 7.46 -11.60 -9.71
CA ASN A 102 8.35 -12.35 -8.82
C ASN A 102 7.79 -12.42 -7.40
N ASN A 103 7.33 -11.31 -6.86
CA ASN A 103 6.76 -11.24 -5.52
C ASN A 103 5.51 -12.12 -5.40
N ALA A 104 4.68 -12.18 -6.44
CA ALA A 104 3.54 -13.07 -6.50
C ALA A 104 3.96 -14.56 -6.47
N ARG A 105 5.01 -14.92 -7.22
CA ARG A 105 5.58 -16.28 -7.23
C ARG A 105 6.15 -16.67 -5.88
N VAL A 106 6.93 -15.77 -5.27
CA VAL A 106 7.47 -15.97 -3.92
C VAL A 106 6.34 -16.20 -2.91
N LEU A 107 5.29 -15.37 -2.94
CA LEU A 107 4.14 -15.50 -2.05
C LEU A 107 3.45 -16.87 -2.19
N LYS A 108 3.28 -17.34 -3.43
CA LYS A 108 2.69 -18.64 -3.73
C LYS A 108 3.58 -19.81 -3.31
N GLU A 109 4.87 -19.74 -3.57
CA GLU A 109 5.84 -20.82 -3.31
C GLU A 109 6.15 -20.95 -1.82
N SER A 110 6.37 -19.84 -1.13
CA SER A 110 6.66 -19.81 0.31
C SER A 110 5.46 -20.14 1.17
N ARG A 111 4.24 -20.02 0.64
CA ARG A 111 2.97 -20.15 1.38
C ARG A 111 2.84 -19.15 2.55
N VAL A 112 3.60 -18.09 2.49
CA VAL A 112 3.58 -17.03 3.51
C VAL A 112 2.30 -16.20 3.33
N ASN A 113 1.71 -15.77 4.44
CA ASN A 113 0.61 -14.84 4.48
C ASN A 113 1.14 -13.46 4.90
N LEU A 114 0.99 -12.46 4.04
CA LEU A 114 1.42 -11.09 4.35
C LEU A 114 0.68 -10.53 5.56
N ALA A 115 -0.61 -10.85 5.73
CA ALA A 115 -1.37 -10.36 6.87
C ALA A 115 -0.80 -10.88 8.19
N ASP A 116 -0.36 -12.13 8.23
CA ASP A 116 0.27 -12.73 9.41
C ASP A 116 1.63 -12.07 9.69
N LEU A 117 2.48 -11.90 8.66
CA LEU A 117 3.78 -11.24 8.82
C LEU A 117 3.66 -9.79 9.33
N PHE A 118 2.71 -9.04 8.78
CA PHE A 118 2.47 -7.67 9.26
C PHE A 118 1.89 -7.66 10.67
N ALA A 119 1.00 -8.60 11.03
CA ALA A 119 0.44 -8.71 12.38
C ALA A 119 1.52 -9.10 13.41
N GLU A 120 2.44 -9.99 13.06
CA GLU A 120 3.58 -10.36 13.91
C GLU A 120 4.56 -9.19 14.09
N ALA A 121 4.85 -8.45 13.02
CA ALA A 121 5.72 -7.27 13.09
C ALA A 121 5.09 -6.11 13.90
N PHE A 122 3.76 -6.00 13.87
CA PHE A 122 3.01 -4.95 14.56
C PHE A 122 1.94 -5.55 15.48
N PRO A 123 2.31 -6.15 16.62
CA PRO A 123 1.34 -6.71 17.58
C PRO A 123 0.44 -5.62 18.18
N GLU A 124 0.91 -4.38 18.21
CA GLU A 124 0.17 -3.19 18.60
C GLU A 124 0.27 -2.12 17.52
N GLU A 125 -0.78 -1.30 17.37
CA GLU A 125 -0.76 -0.18 16.44
C GLU A 125 0.19 0.91 16.94
N LEU A 126 1.09 1.40 16.08
CA LEU A 126 1.93 2.56 16.36
C LEU A 126 1.13 3.83 16.11
N LEU A 127 0.86 4.61 17.16
CA LEU A 127 0.12 5.85 17.07
C LEU A 127 1.06 7.03 16.88
N CYS A 128 0.75 7.88 15.90
CA CYS A 128 1.47 9.10 15.57
C CYS A 128 0.58 10.31 15.86
N PRO A 129 1.02 11.30 16.67
CA PRO A 129 0.18 12.43 17.08
C PRO A 129 -0.15 13.39 15.93
N GLY A 130 0.66 13.46 14.87
CA GLY A 130 0.43 14.32 13.72
C GLY A 130 1.15 13.80 12.47
N ALA A 131 0.79 14.35 11.31
CA ALA A 131 1.33 13.91 10.02
C ALA A 131 2.86 14.07 9.91
N GLU A 132 3.42 15.07 10.59
CA GLU A 132 4.87 15.30 10.66
C GLU A 132 5.62 14.25 11.47
N SER A 133 4.91 13.51 12.35
CA SER A 133 5.48 12.43 13.15
C SER A 133 5.41 11.06 12.47
N LEU A 134 4.80 10.97 11.28
CA LEU A 134 4.77 9.73 10.52
C LEU A 134 6.19 9.29 10.14
N PRO A 135 6.60 8.10 10.57
CA PRO A 135 7.93 7.61 10.26
C PRO A 135 8.07 7.26 8.78
N ARG A 136 9.27 7.40 8.24
CA ARG A 136 9.61 6.85 6.93
C ARG A 136 9.98 5.36 7.01
N THR A 137 10.51 4.95 8.16
CA THR A 137 10.83 3.57 8.53
C THR A 137 10.73 3.44 10.04
N THR A 138 10.57 2.23 10.54
CA THR A 138 10.67 1.85 11.96
C THR A 138 11.51 0.59 12.07
N THR A 139 11.91 0.21 13.28
CA THR A 139 12.64 -1.05 13.52
C THR A 139 11.86 -2.26 13.00
N GLU A 140 10.54 -2.26 13.19
CA GLU A 140 9.64 -3.31 12.73
C GLU A 140 9.63 -3.39 11.20
N THR A 141 9.55 -2.25 10.52
CA THR A 141 9.57 -2.22 9.04
C THR A 141 10.93 -2.57 8.47
N ASP A 142 12.03 -2.24 9.15
CA ASP A 142 13.38 -2.62 8.77
C ASP A 142 13.54 -4.15 8.86
N THR A 143 13.10 -4.75 9.96
CA THR A 143 13.12 -6.19 10.20
C THR A 143 12.25 -6.92 9.17
N LEU A 144 10.98 -6.53 9.02
CA LEU A 144 10.06 -7.15 8.07
C LEU A 144 10.56 -7.04 6.62
N ALA A 145 11.17 -5.91 6.24
CA ALA A 145 11.77 -5.76 4.91
C ALA A 145 12.96 -6.70 4.69
N CYS A 146 13.74 -6.99 5.73
CA CYS A 146 14.83 -7.97 5.67
C CYS A 146 14.27 -9.39 5.51
N GLU A 147 13.21 -9.74 6.24
CA GLU A 147 12.54 -11.04 6.15
C GLU A 147 11.93 -11.26 4.75
N LEU A 148 11.18 -10.29 4.25
CA LEU A 148 10.61 -10.34 2.90
C LEU A 148 11.70 -10.50 1.83
N ARG A 149 12.82 -9.81 1.98
CA ARG A 149 13.97 -9.94 1.07
C ARG A 149 14.61 -11.32 1.17
N ALA A 150 14.74 -11.88 2.37
CA ALA A 150 15.27 -13.22 2.57
C ALA A 150 14.38 -14.30 1.93
N LEU A 151 13.07 -14.09 1.89
CA LEU A 151 12.11 -14.93 1.17
C LEU A 151 12.20 -14.78 -0.36
N GLY A 152 12.91 -13.76 -0.87
CA GLY A 152 13.08 -13.52 -2.31
C GLY A 152 12.19 -12.40 -2.89
N PHE A 153 11.46 -11.67 -2.05
CA PHE A 153 10.71 -10.49 -2.51
C PHE A 153 11.65 -9.40 -3.03
N GLN A 154 11.25 -8.75 -4.11
CA GLN A 154 12.01 -7.71 -4.78
C GLN A 154 11.40 -6.33 -4.60
N ARG A 155 12.24 -5.29 -4.55
CA ARG A 155 11.87 -3.87 -4.44
C ARG A 155 11.04 -3.53 -3.19
N LEU A 156 11.08 -4.36 -2.16
CA LEU A 156 10.44 -4.12 -0.87
C LEU A 156 11.51 -3.70 0.16
N GLY A 157 11.88 -2.43 0.10
CA GLY A 157 12.70 -1.82 1.14
C GLY A 157 11.86 -1.32 2.33
N PRO A 158 12.49 -0.95 3.46
CA PRO A 158 11.80 -0.50 4.67
C PRO A 158 10.77 0.60 4.42
N VAL A 159 11.08 1.56 3.54
CA VAL A 159 10.17 2.67 3.19
C VAL A 159 8.87 2.16 2.53
N VAL A 160 8.97 1.16 1.64
CA VAL A 160 7.80 0.55 1.00
C VAL A 160 6.97 -0.21 2.03
N VAL A 161 7.61 -1.02 2.86
CA VAL A 161 6.96 -1.78 3.94
C VAL A 161 6.26 -0.84 4.92
N CYS A 162 6.93 0.26 5.31
CA CYS A 162 6.35 1.29 6.18
C CYS A 162 5.13 1.95 5.55
N ALA A 163 5.17 2.28 4.26
CA ALA A 163 4.02 2.86 3.56
C ALA A 163 2.82 1.89 3.50
N VAL A 164 3.05 0.57 3.35
CA VAL A 164 1.98 -0.44 3.47
C VAL A 164 1.44 -0.51 4.89
N ALA A 165 2.31 -0.51 5.90
CA ALA A 165 1.91 -0.52 7.31
C ALA A 165 1.04 0.70 7.66
N GLN A 166 1.38 1.88 7.13
CA GLN A 166 0.56 3.08 7.25
C GLN A 166 -0.78 2.94 6.53
N ALA A 167 -0.78 2.47 5.27
CA ALA A 167 -2.00 2.30 4.49
C ALA A 167 -2.98 1.30 5.14
N ALA A 168 -2.46 0.24 5.75
CA ALA A 168 -3.25 -0.77 6.46
C ALA A 168 -3.55 -0.44 7.93
N GLY A 169 -3.09 0.73 8.41
CA GLY A 169 -3.37 1.22 9.75
C GLY A 169 -2.61 0.50 10.87
N TYR A 170 -1.52 -0.19 10.59
CA TYR A 170 -0.59 -0.64 11.63
C TYR A 170 0.20 0.54 12.23
N ILE A 171 0.44 1.57 11.42
CA ILE A 171 0.97 2.87 11.84
C ILE A 171 -0.11 3.90 11.54
N ARG A 172 -0.62 4.60 12.56
CA ARG A 172 -1.83 5.44 12.46
C ARG A 172 -1.61 6.85 12.96
N LEU A 173 -2.35 7.79 12.37
CA LEU A 173 -2.54 9.12 12.95
C LEU A 173 -3.65 9.07 14.02
N GLU A 174 -3.39 9.60 15.19
CA GLU A 174 -4.36 9.71 16.29
C GLU A 174 -5.60 10.53 15.86
N THR A 175 -5.40 11.63 15.17
CA THR A 175 -6.47 12.52 14.68
C THR A 175 -7.42 11.81 13.71
N HIS A 176 -6.89 10.94 12.85
CA HIS A 176 -7.69 10.14 11.91
C HIS A 176 -8.58 9.12 12.62
N THR A 177 -8.15 8.62 13.78
CA THR A 177 -8.92 7.68 14.62
C THR A 177 -10.08 8.39 15.33
N LEU A 178 -9.88 9.61 15.79
CA LEU A 178 -10.91 10.40 16.50
C LEU A 178 -12.08 10.77 15.62
N SER A 179 -11.84 11.11 14.35
CA SER A 179 -12.88 11.43 13.36
C SER A 179 -13.89 10.28 13.18
N ARG A 180 -13.44 9.02 13.24
CA ARG A 180 -14.32 7.83 13.10
C ARG A 180 -15.15 7.56 14.35
N ARG A 181 -14.59 7.75 15.55
CA ARG A 181 -15.34 7.57 16.80
C ARG A 181 -16.45 8.61 16.97
N GLY A 182 -16.26 9.81 16.43
CA GLY A 182 -17.28 10.86 16.41
C GLY A 182 -18.48 10.53 15.53
N GLN A 183 -18.27 9.88 14.41
CA GLN A 183 -19.37 9.49 13.48
C GLN A 183 -20.21 8.33 14.01
N SER A 184 -19.63 7.40 14.77
CA SER A 184 -20.39 6.30 15.42
C SER A 184 -21.30 6.73 16.58
N ARG A 185 -21.10 7.93 17.14
CA ARG A 185 -21.92 8.40 18.27
C ARG A 185 -23.17 9.19 17.85
N LEU A 186 -23.33 9.50 16.57
CA LEU A 186 -24.46 10.29 16.03
C LEU A 186 -25.59 9.43 15.43
N ALA A 187 -25.54 8.11 15.56
CA ALA A 187 -26.58 7.20 15.08
C ALA A 187 -27.23 6.43 16.25
N LEU A 188 -28.01 7.15 17.09
CA LEU A 188 -29.08 6.55 17.87
C LEU A 188 -30.31 7.44 17.74
N PRO A 189 -31.40 6.93 17.14
CA PRO A 189 -32.70 7.58 17.19
C PRO A 189 -33.34 7.33 18.54
N GLY A 190 -33.95 8.37 19.10
CA GLY A 190 -34.97 8.26 20.12
C GLY A 190 -36.28 7.70 19.53
#